data_9aab43f7e20986f5de28602f691a3b4c
#
_entry.id   9aab43f7e20986f5de28602f691a3b4c
#
_cell.length_a   1.000
_cell.length_b   1.000
_cell.length_c   1.000
_cell.angle_alpha   90.00
_cell.angle_beta   90.00
_cell.angle_gamma   90.00
#
_symmetry.space_group_name_H-M   'P 1'
#
loop_
_entity.id
_entity.type
_entity.pdbx_description
1 polymer ?
#
loop_
_entity_poly.entity_id
_entity_poly.type
_entity_poly.pdbx_seq_one_letter_code
_entity_poly.pdbx_strand_id
1 'polypeptide(L)'
;MKLKLNPIRGLIEGQRVVLVDDSIVRGTTSRKIVRMLHEVGAKEIHVRISCPPTISPCYYGVDTPTREELIASSNSPEEICKFLGADSLGYVSLPALRRAVSDTEGRFCTSCYTGVYPTDLVQLEVRKCAPNGKSDEATHGNENESASAERPVVVESES
;
A
#
# COMPACT_ATOMS: atom_id res chain seq x y z
N MET A 1 20.97 0.92 -7.76
CA MET A 1 20.00 0.00 -8.41
C MET A 1 19.75 0.51 -9.81
N LYS A 2 20.24 -0.19 -10.84
CA LYS A 2 19.97 0.19 -12.24
C LYS A 2 18.47 -0.03 -12.49
N LEU A 3 17.76 1.01 -12.95
CA LEU A 3 16.37 0.88 -13.36
C LEU A 3 16.30 -0.19 -14.48
N LYS A 4 15.39 -1.17 -14.30
CA LYS A 4 15.12 -2.20 -15.31
C LYS A 4 14.38 -1.64 -16.55
N LEU A 5 14.00 -0.37 -16.51
CA LEU A 5 13.27 0.32 -17.57
C LEU A 5 14.20 1.30 -18.30
N ASN A 6 14.22 1.21 -19.61
CA ASN A 6 14.90 2.17 -20.49
C ASN A 6 13.86 2.80 -21.43
N PRO A 7 13.67 4.12 -21.38
CA PRO A 7 12.73 4.79 -22.26
C PRO A 7 13.28 4.80 -23.69
N ILE A 8 12.40 4.55 -24.66
CA ILE A 8 12.73 4.65 -26.07
C ILE A 8 12.54 6.12 -26.50
N ARG A 9 13.64 6.88 -26.62
CA ARG A 9 13.63 8.31 -26.94
C ARG A 9 12.71 8.63 -28.12
N GLY A 10 12.83 7.91 -29.23
CA GLY A 10 12.05 8.18 -30.44
C GLY A 10 10.53 8.02 -30.30
N LEU A 11 10.05 7.38 -29.22
CA LEU A 11 8.62 7.26 -28.92
C LEU A 11 8.14 8.30 -27.91
N ILE A 12 9.04 8.93 -27.16
CA ILE A 12 8.71 9.77 -26.00
C ILE A 12 9.01 11.24 -26.25
N GLU A 13 10.07 11.54 -26.99
CA GLU A 13 10.52 12.91 -27.24
C GLU A 13 9.41 13.76 -27.86
N GLY A 14 9.11 14.89 -27.25
CA GLY A 14 8.05 15.81 -27.68
C GLY A 14 6.61 15.33 -27.42
N GLN A 15 6.41 14.13 -26.86
CA GLN A 15 5.09 13.56 -26.61
C GLN A 15 4.53 13.94 -25.23
N ARG A 16 3.21 13.95 -25.14
CA ARG A 16 2.48 13.93 -23.87
C ARG A 16 2.33 12.48 -23.43
N VAL A 17 2.90 12.14 -22.28
CA VAL A 17 2.96 10.77 -21.78
C VAL A 17 1.94 10.57 -20.64
N VAL A 18 1.16 9.51 -20.70
CA VAL A 18 0.37 9.02 -19.56
C VAL A 18 1.10 7.82 -18.97
N LEU A 19 1.62 8.00 -17.76
CA LEU A 19 2.25 6.94 -16.97
C LEU A 19 1.20 6.30 -16.09
N VAL A 20 0.90 5.02 -16.33
CA VAL A 20 -0.04 4.23 -15.50
C VAL A 20 0.76 3.31 -14.58
N ASP A 21 0.43 3.34 -13.28
CA ASP A 21 1.07 2.50 -12.27
C ASP A 21 0.01 1.93 -11.31
N ASP A 22 0.34 0.88 -10.56
CA ASP A 22 -0.60 0.23 -9.64
C ASP A 22 -0.79 1.06 -8.36
N SER A 23 0.29 1.54 -7.76
CA SER A 23 0.28 2.26 -6.49
C SER A 23 1.47 3.21 -6.31
N ILE A 24 1.31 4.22 -5.46
CA ILE A 24 2.42 5.03 -4.95
C ILE A 24 2.53 4.80 -3.45
N VAL A 25 3.65 4.22 -3.02
CA VAL A 25 3.95 3.95 -1.62
C VAL A 25 4.81 5.07 -1.03
N ARG A 26 6.11 5.11 -1.36
CA ARG A 26 7.05 6.18 -0.97
C ARG A 26 7.24 7.25 -2.06
N GLY A 27 6.76 7.01 -3.26
CA GLY A 27 6.91 7.87 -4.43
C GLY A 27 8.31 7.91 -5.04
N THR A 28 9.31 7.30 -4.43
CA THR A 28 10.71 7.36 -4.90
C THR A 28 10.92 6.69 -6.26
N THR A 29 10.23 5.59 -6.54
CA THR A 29 10.28 4.89 -7.82
C THR A 29 9.57 5.70 -8.90
N SER A 30 8.35 6.15 -8.66
CA SER A 30 7.56 6.95 -9.60
C SER A 30 8.28 8.26 -9.94
N ARG A 31 8.90 8.93 -8.94
CA ARG A 31 9.74 10.12 -9.18
C ARG A 31 10.93 9.85 -10.10
N LYS A 32 11.61 8.71 -9.94
CA LYS A 32 12.72 8.34 -10.82
C LYS A 32 12.25 8.09 -12.25
N ILE A 33 11.08 7.46 -12.42
CA ILE A 33 10.49 7.21 -13.74
C ILE A 33 10.09 8.54 -14.42
N VAL A 34 9.40 9.42 -13.70
CA VAL A 34 9.01 10.75 -14.20
C VAL A 34 10.24 11.54 -14.62
N ARG A 35 11.28 11.59 -13.77
CA ARG A 35 12.55 12.24 -14.11
C ARG A 35 13.18 11.67 -15.39
N MET A 36 13.23 10.35 -15.51
CA MET A 36 13.77 9.67 -16.68
C MET A 36 12.99 10.02 -17.97
N LEU A 37 11.66 10.16 -17.89
CA LEU A 37 10.82 10.57 -19.01
C LEU A 37 11.11 12.02 -19.41
N HIS A 38 11.33 12.93 -18.47
CA HIS A 38 11.77 14.30 -18.76
C HIS A 38 13.16 14.34 -19.43
N GLU A 39 14.10 13.53 -18.95
CA GLU A 39 15.47 13.46 -19.49
C GLU A 39 15.51 13.00 -20.95
N VAL A 40 14.52 12.21 -21.40
CA VAL A 40 14.40 11.80 -22.81
C VAL A 40 13.52 12.74 -23.64
N GLY A 41 13.02 13.83 -23.06
CA GLY A 41 12.33 14.89 -23.78
C GLY A 41 10.81 14.76 -23.85
N ALA A 42 10.15 14.08 -22.90
CA ALA A 42 8.69 14.13 -22.78
C ALA A 42 8.23 15.58 -22.62
N LYS A 43 7.17 15.98 -23.34
CA LYS A 43 6.59 17.33 -23.27
C LYS A 43 5.75 17.53 -22.03
N GLU A 44 4.94 16.55 -21.68
CA GLU A 44 4.08 16.53 -20.51
C GLU A 44 4.04 15.09 -19.95
N ILE A 45 3.92 14.95 -18.63
CA ILE A 45 3.83 13.65 -17.96
C ILE A 45 2.65 13.64 -17.00
N HIS A 46 1.67 12.79 -17.29
CA HIS A 46 0.45 12.63 -16.53
C HIS A 46 0.45 11.28 -15.82
N VAL A 47 0.58 11.25 -14.50
CA VAL A 47 0.58 10.02 -13.71
C VAL A 47 -0.84 9.60 -13.36
N ARG A 48 -1.16 8.32 -13.58
CA ARG A 48 -2.47 7.73 -13.26
C ARG A 48 -2.27 6.45 -12.46
N ILE A 49 -2.86 6.42 -11.27
CA ILE A 49 -2.70 5.32 -10.32
C ILE A 49 -3.99 4.52 -10.23
N SER A 50 -3.90 3.21 -10.42
CA SER A 50 -5.05 2.31 -10.50
C SER A 50 -5.64 1.91 -9.14
N CYS A 51 -5.16 2.50 -8.05
CA CYS A 51 -5.76 2.37 -6.72
C CYS A 51 -5.98 3.75 -6.07
N PRO A 52 -6.76 3.84 -4.96
CA PRO A 52 -6.81 5.03 -4.10
C PRO A 52 -5.46 5.32 -3.43
N PRO A 53 -5.24 6.54 -2.89
CA PRO A 53 -4.06 6.83 -2.08
C PRO A 53 -3.92 5.85 -0.91
N THR A 54 -2.73 5.25 -0.75
CA THR A 54 -2.42 4.34 0.37
C THR A 54 -1.99 5.19 1.55
N ILE A 55 -2.89 5.36 2.53
CA ILE A 55 -2.70 6.24 3.70
C ILE A 55 -2.33 5.51 4.98
N SER A 56 -2.46 4.18 4.98
CA SER A 56 -2.24 3.35 6.17
C SER A 56 -1.54 2.04 5.78
N PRO A 57 -0.69 1.47 6.68
CA PRO A 57 -0.02 0.21 6.41
C PRO A 57 -1.00 -0.97 6.36
N CYS A 58 -0.61 -2.05 5.71
CA CYS A 58 -1.34 -3.32 5.74
C CYS A 58 -0.87 -4.17 6.92
N TYR A 59 -1.82 -4.71 7.70
CA TYR A 59 -1.54 -5.66 8.78
C TYR A 59 -1.96 -7.09 8.44
N TYR A 60 -2.47 -7.33 7.22
CA TYR A 60 -3.07 -8.60 6.81
C TYR A 60 -2.29 -9.36 5.73
N GLY A 61 -1.01 -9.07 5.57
CA GLY A 61 -0.12 -9.90 4.74
C GLY A 61 0.55 -9.20 3.57
N VAL A 62 0.18 -7.97 3.23
CA VAL A 62 0.93 -7.17 2.25
C VAL A 62 2.07 -6.45 3.00
N ASP A 63 3.30 -6.64 2.54
CA ASP A 63 4.46 -5.92 3.10
C ASP A 63 4.39 -4.45 2.67
N THR A 64 3.92 -3.61 3.59
CA THR A 64 3.87 -2.16 3.44
C THR A 64 4.76 -1.50 4.49
N PRO A 65 5.38 -0.36 4.17
CA PRO A 65 6.18 0.38 5.13
C PRO A 65 5.31 0.95 6.26
N THR A 66 5.96 1.59 7.24
CA THR A 66 5.26 2.29 8.31
C THR A 66 4.44 3.46 7.75
N ARG A 67 3.50 3.98 8.53
CA ARG A 67 2.62 5.07 8.10
C ARG A 67 3.41 6.33 7.72
N GLU A 68 4.49 6.61 8.44
CA GLU A 68 5.35 7.78 8.21
C GLU A 68 6.06 7.72 6.86
N GLU A 69 6.30 6.52 6.34
CA GLU A 69 6.94 6.30 5.05
C GLU A 69 5.95 6.30 3.88
N LEU A 70 4.64 6.23 4.15
CA LEU A 70 3.60 6.32 3.14
C LEU A 70 3.42 7.78 2.73
N ILE A 71 3.78 8.13 1.49
CA ILE A 71 3.73 9.53 1.03
C ILE A 71 2.33 10.13 1.13
N ALA A 72 1.28 9.33 0.90
CA ALA A 72 -0.10 9.77 0.95
C ALA A 72 -0.69 9.82 2.38
N SER A 73 0.08 9.44 3.42
CA SER A 73 -0.37 9.56 4.81
C SER A 73 -0.38 11.01 5.32
N SER A 74 0.46 11.86 4.73
CA SER A 74 0.69 13.24 5.18
C SER A 74 0.70 14.28 4.05
N ASN A 75 0.61 13.85 2.79
CA ASN A 75 0.64 14.75 1.63
C ASN A 75 -0.64 14.62 0.80
N SER A 76 -1.14 15.75 0.30
CA SER A 76 -2.23 15.78 -0.68
C SER A 76 -1.78 15.25 -2.06
N PRO A 77 -2.71 14.86 -2.94
CA PRO A 77 -2.38 14.49 -4.31
C PRO A 77 -1.61 15.57 -5.08
N GLU A 78 -1.88 16.84 -4.82
CA GLU A 78 -1.20 17.99 -5.43
C GLU A 78 0.25 18.10 -4.96
N GLU A 79 0.51 17.86 -3.67
CA GLU A 79 1.86 17.84 -3.10
C GLU A 79 2.65 16.65 -3.62
N ILE A 80 2.01 15.47 -3.72
CA ILE A 80 2.63 14.27 -4.31
C ILE A 80 2.95 14.52 -5.79
N CYS A 81 2.05 15.14 -6.55
CA CYS A 81 2.29 15.50 -7.95
C CYS A 81 3.55 16.37 -8.11
N LYS A 82 3.67 17.41 -7.26
CA LYS A 82 4.87 18.28 -7.22
C LYS A 82 6.13 17.51 -6.83
N PHE A 83 6.03 16.61 -5.85
CA PHE A 83 7.16 15.78 -5.43
C PHE A 83 7.64 14.87 -6.56
N LEU A 84 6.72 14.30 -7.35
CA LEU A 84 7.04 13.47 -8.50
C LEU A 84 7.66 14.29 -9.65
N GLY A 85 7.34 15.57 -9.75
CA GLY A 85 7.67 16.43 -10.88
C GLY A 85 6.80 16.16 -12.11
N ALA A 86 5.57 15.68 -11.91
CA ALA A 86 4.62 15.40 -12.98
C ALA A 86 3.70 16.60 -13.22
N ASP A 87 3.15 16.72 -14.44
CA ASP A 87 2.19 17.76 -14.81
C ASP A 87 0.80 17.51 -14.21
N SER A 88 0.43 16.26 -14.00
CA SER A 88 -0.78 15.91 -13.26
C SER A 88 -0.68 14.53 -12.63
N LEU A 89 -1.38 14.36 -11.51
CA LEU A 89 -1.54 13.09 -10.80
C LEU A 89 -3.03 12.81 -10.60
N GLY A 90 -3.46 11.59 -10.89
CA GLY A 90 -4.82 11.13 -10.61
C GLY A 90 -4.83 9.73 -10.04
N TYR A 91 -5.66 9.54 -9.02
CA TYR A 91 -5.92 8.24 -8.39
C TYR A 91 -7.32 7.74 -8.76
N VAL A 92 -7.48 6.43 -8.81
CA VAL A 92 -8.83 5.83 -8.85
C VAL A 92 -9.49 6.04 -7.49
N SER A 93 -10.75 6.48 -7.49
CA SER A 93 -11.51 6.60 -6.23
C SER A 93 -11.90 5.22 -5.68
N LEU A 94 -12.05 5.08 -4.36
CA LEU A 94 -12.44 3.82 -3.75
C LEU A 94 -13.78 3.27 -4.29
N PRO A 95 -14.82 4.09 -4.51
CA PRO A 95 -16.04 3.61 -5.15
C PRO A 95 -15.81 3.12 -6.60
N ALA A 96 -14.93 3.77 -7.37
CA ALA A 96 -14.60 3.33 -8.73
C ALA A 96 -13.81 2.02 -8.72
N LEU A 97 -12.86 1.84 -7.80
CA LEU A 97 -12.13 0.60 -7.62
C LEU A 97 -13.09 -0.57 -7.28
N ARG A 98 -14.01 -0.37 -6.33
CA ARG A 98 -15.02 -1.38 -5.96
C ARG A 98 -15.88 -1.77 -7.16
N ARG A 99 -16.34 -0.81 -7.95
CA ARG A 99 -17.10 -1.09 -9.18
C ARG A 99 -16.27 -1.90 -10.19
N ALA A 100 -15.00 -1.56 -10.37
CA ALA A 100 -14.13 -2.24 -11.33
C ALA A 100 -13.90 -3.72 -11.01
N VAL A 101 -13.92 -4.08 -9.71
CA VAL A 101 -13.77 -5.48 -9.24
C VAL A 101 -15.11 -6.12 -8.88
N SER A 102 -16.25 -5.49 -9.23
CA SER A 102 -17.61 -5.97 -8.93
C SER A 102 -17.85 -6.25 -7.43
N ASP A 103 -17.22 -5.44 -6.56
CA ASP A 103 -17.41 -5.53 -5.11
C ASP A 103 -18.65 -4.76 -4.65
N THR A 104 -19.83 -5.35 -4.86
CA THR A 104 -21.12 -4.76 -4.45
C THR A 104 -21.40 -4.91 -2.96
N GLU A 105 -20.78 -5.90 -2.32
CA GLU A 105 -21.03 -6.28 -0.91
C GLU A 105 -19.90 -5.85 0.05
N GLY A 106 -18.86 -5.20 -0.44
CA GLY A 106 -17.73 -4.76 0.40
C GLY A 106 -16.87 -5.90 0.93
N ARG A 107 -16.75 -6.99 0.17
CA ARG A 107 -16.00 -8.19 0.57
C ARG A 107 -14.48 -8.05 0.50
N PHE A 108 -13.98 -7.04 -0.22
CA PHE A 108 -12.55 -6.79 -0.30
C PHE A 108 -12.06 -5.84 0.79
N CYS A 109 -10.91 -6.17 1.38
CA CYS A 109 -10.27 -5.32 2.37
C CYS A 109 -9.83 -3.99 1.72
N THR A 110 -10.17 -2.88 2.37
CA THR A 110 -9.80 -1.51 1.94
C THR A 110 -9.09 -0.72 3.04
N SER A 111 -8.60 -1.39 4.08
CA SER A 111 -8.02 -0.76 5.29
C SER A 111 -6.84 0.16 4.98
N CYS A 112 -5.98 -0.20 4.04
CA CYS A 112 -4.83 0.64 3.63
C CYS A 112 -5.25 1.97 2.97
N TYR A 113 -6.46 2.04 2.40
CA TYR A 113 -7.02 3.25 1.77
C TYR A 113 -7.88 4.07 2.73
N THR A 114 -8.48 3.43 3.75
CA THR A 114 -9.46 4.07 4.65
C THR A 114 -8.89 4.34 6.05
N GLY A 115 -7.86 3.60 6.46
CA GLY A 115 -7.36 3.60 7.84
C GLY A 115 -8.26 2.85 8.82
N VAL A 116 -9.36 2.23 8.33
CA VAL A 116 -10.30 1.46 9.16
C VAL A 116 -10.00 -0.02 9.02
N TYR A 117 -9.75 -0.69 10.13
CA TYR A 117 -9.36 -2.10 10.17
C TYR A 117 -10.47 -2.94 10.80
N PRO A 118 -10.78 -4.12 10.25
CA PRO A 118 -11.85 -4.98 10.77
C PRO A 118 -11.48 -5.69 12.07
N THR A 119 -10.21 -5.67 12.48
CA THR A 119 -9.71 -6.30 13.72
C THR A 119 -9.03 -5.26 14.60
N ASP A 120 -8.95 -5.54 15.89
CA ASP A 120 -8.22 -4.71 16.85
C ASP A 120 -6.71 -4.76 16.56
N LEU A 121 -6.07 -3.60 16.41
CA LEU A 121 -4.67 -3.48 15.97
C LEU A 121 -3.65 -3.61 17.11
N VAL A 122 -4.07 -3.54 18.37
CA VAL A 122 -3.16 -3.46 19.53
C VAL A 122 -2.12 -4.60 19.55
N GLN A 123 -2.50 -5.80 19.13
CA GLN A 123 -1.59 -6.95 19.04
C GLN A 123 -0.76 -7.00 17.75
N LEU A 124 -1.19 -6.32 16.69
CA LEU A 124 -0.56 -6.39 15.37
C LEU A 124 0.58 -5.36 15.23
N GLU A 125 0.48 -4.22 15.87
CA GLU A 125 1.53 -3.18 15.88
C GLU A 125 2.78 -3.66 16.60
N VAL A 126 2.65 -4.38 17.70
CA VAL A 126 3.77 -4.96 18.45
C VAL A 126 4.60 -5.92 17.59
N ARG A 127 3.98 -6.68 16.68
CA ARG A 127 4.70 -7.59 15.77
C ARG A 127 5.49 -6.89 14.67
N LYS A 128 5.04 -5.72 14.19
CA LYS A 128 5.77 -4.94 13.17
C LYS A 128 6.95 -4.16 13.76
N CYS A 129 6.90 -3.81 15.03
CA CYS A 129 7.98 -3.11 15.72
C CYS A 129 9.08 -4.03 16.26
N ALA A 130 8.92 -5.34 16.22
CA ALA A 130 9.98 -6.27 16.61
C ALA A 130 11.09 -6.24 15.53
N PRO A 131 12.35 -5.89 15.89
CA PRO A 131 13.46 -5.98 14.94
C PRO A 131 13.61 -7.45 14.52
N ASN A 132 13.71 -7.67 13.21
CA ASN A 132 14.03 -8.99 12.65
C ASN A 132 15.26 -9.55 13.34
N GLY A 133 15.01 -10.52 14.17
CA GLY A 133 16.09 -11.26 14.42
C GLY A 133 16.72 -11.94 15.30
N LYS A 134 16.79 -12.61 16.04
CA LYS A 134 17.69 -13.71 16.44
C LYS A 134 16.80 -14.85 16.97
N SER A 135 16.89 -15.98 16.32
CA SER A 135 16.40 -17.25 16.83
C SER A 135 17.12 -17.55 18.14
N ASP A 136 16.50 -17.25 19.25
CA ASP A 136 16.95 -17.77 20.54
C ASP A 136 16.50 -19.22 20.63
N GLU A 137 17.49 -20.10 20.70
CA GLU A 137 17.34 -21.52 20.96
C GLU A 137 16.54 -21.73 22.24
N ALA A 138 15.39 -22.38 22.10
CA ALA A 138 14.58 -22.78 23.23
C ALA A 138 15.24 -23.95 23.95
N THR A 139 15.78 -23.69 25.13
CA THR A 139 16.09 -24.73 26.11
C THR A 139 14.81 -25.41 26.57
N HIS A 140 14.78 -26.73 26.43
CA HIS A 140 13.76 -27.61 26.99
C HIS A 140 13.67 -27.46 28.50
N GLY A 141 12.52 -27.06 28.97
CA GLY A 141 12.09 -27.22 30.34
C GLY A 141 10.70 -27.88 30.36
N ASN A 142 10.67 -29.12 30.79
CA ASN A 142 9.51 -29.98 30.89
C ASN A 142 8.83 -29.69 32.25
N GLU A 143 7.58 -29.23 32.24
CA GLU A 143 6.70 -29.42 33.41
C GLU A 143 5.22 -29.49 32.93
N ASN A 144 4.63 -30.63 33.31
CA ASN A 144 3.22 -30.95 33.18
C ASN A 144 2.40 -30.07 34.15
N GLU A 145 1.35 -29.42 33.63
CA GLU A 145 0.15 -29.18 34.44
C GLU A 145 -1.10 -29.10 33.59
N SER A 146 -2.04 -29.97 33.92
CA SER A 146 -3.36 -30.10 33.33
C SER A 146 -4.29 -28.98 33.81
N ALA A 147 -4.87 -28.22 32.92
CA ALA A 147 -6.04 -27.38 33.19
C ALA A 147 -7.02 -27.43 32.03
N SER A 148 -8.19 -27.99 32.33
CA SER A 148 -9.37 -28.05 31.48
C SER A 148 -9.88 -26.64 31.12
N ALA A 149 -9.93 -26.30 29.85
CA ALA A 149 -10.58 -25.07 29.37
C ALA A 149 -11.93 -25.41 28.74
N GLU A 150 -12.99 -24.90 29.35
CA GLU A 150 -14.37 -24.95 28.90
C GLU A 150 -14.52 -24.15 27.58
N ARG A 151 -15.29 -24.73 26.64
CA ARG A 151 -15.69 -24.06 25.40
C ARG A 151 -16.84 -23.10 25.69
N PRO A 152 -16.81 -21.86 25.12
CA PRO A 152 -17.98 -21.01 25.21
C PRO A 152 -19.09 -21.49 24.26
N VAL A 153 -20.29 -21.56 24.83
CA VAL A 153 -21.54 -21.88 24.14
C VAL A 153 -21.99 -20.65 23.33
N VAL A 154 -22.20 -20.85 22.02
CA VAL A 154 -22.85 -19.83 21.17
C VAL A 154 -24.36 -19.94 21.39
N VAL A 155 -24.98 -18.87 21.84
CA VAL A 155 -26.45 -18.75 21.92
C VAL A 155 -26.91 -17.99 20.68
N GLU A 156 -27.61 -18.68 19.79
CA GLU A 156 -28.39 -18.06 18.72
C GLU A 156 -29.66 -17.49 19.33
N SER A 157 -29.92 -16.19 19.12
CA SER A 157 -31.20 -15.55 19.41
C SER A 157 -31.98 -15.38 18.10
N GLU A 158 -33.02 -16.20 17.93
CA GLU A 158 -34.11 -15.95 16.98
C GLU A 158 -34.94 -14.75 17.44
N SER A 159 -35.13 -13.80 16.53
CA SER A 159 -36.38 -13.02 16.33
C SER A 159 -36.23 -12.16 15.09
#